data_f6faf573e12114d1002c1a459cd45840
#
_entry.id   f6faf573e12114d1002c1a459cd45840
#
_cell.length_a   1.000
_cell.length_b   1.000
_cell.length_c   1.000
_cell.angle_alpha   90.00
_cell.angle_beta   90.00
_cell.angle_gamma   90.00
#
_symmetry.space_group_name_H-M   'P 1'
#
loop_
_entity.id
_entity.type
_entity.pdbx_description
1 polymer ?
#
loop_
_entity_poly.entity_id
_entity_poly.type
_entity_poly.pdbx_seq_one_letter_code
_entity_poly.pdbx_strand_id
1 'polypeptide(L)'
;MVFNACIELDVLEIINKAGPGAQLSPHAIAAQLPIRNNNRDHAPDILLDRMLYLLASHNILNCSVESLEDGGVQRRYGLTSAGRCFVRSEERGSMAPFFLLTRHQTIMDMRFHLKDAVIEGGFPFERAHGMSIYKYNEKDPIFGEAFNFAMSQYSILVVKQILKKYTGFEGLSTFVDVGGGIGGTLNLIISKYPSIKGINFDVPEVLHNAPPLNGIEHVGGDMFKEVPKGDAILLKLILHNWNDEQCLKILKNCYKALPETGKVIIIDPVLPVAPEATNFCKFATQSDNIVFNKLGAGRERTEPEFRALATTAGFSDFRIACCVCAYLVMELHK
;
A
#
# COMPACT_ATOMS: atom_id res chain seq x y z
N MET A 1 -9.65 -5.99 15.62
CA MET A 1 -9.39 -5.71 17.05
C MET A 1 -8.15 -6.47 17.53
N VAL A 2 -8.16 -7.82 17.67
CA VAL A 2 -7.03 -8.61 18.21
C VAL A 2 -5.72 -8.34 17.48
N PHE A 3 -5.70 -8.38 16.14
CA PHE A 3 -4.49 -8.14 15.37
C PHE A 3 -3.94 -6.72 15.55
N ASN A 4 -4.81 -5.72 15.65
CA ASN A 4 -4.42 -4.34 15.96
C ASN A 4 -3.68 -4.27 17.30
N ALA A 5 -4.27 -4.84 18.35
CA ALA A 5 -3.64 -4.88 19.67
C ALA A 5 -2.29 -5.60 19.66
N CYS A 6 -2.14 -6.70 18.89
CA CYS A 6 -0.86 -7.40 18.77
C CYS A 6 0.21 -6.55 18.05
N ILE A 7 -0.18 -5.71 17.06
CA ILE A 7 0.74 -4.78 16.41
C ILE A 7 1.13 -3.65 17.38
N GLU A 8 0.16 -3.06 18.08
CA GLU A 8 0.39 -1.98 19.05
C GLU A 8 1.23 -2.42 20.26
N LEU A 9 1.11 -3.69 20.66
CA LEU A 9 1.91 -4.31 21.71
C LEU A 9 3.28 -4.82 21.23
N ASP A 10 3.65 -4.60 19.97
CA ASP A 10 4.89 -5.10 19.36
C ASP A 10 5.09 -6.62 19.45
N VAL A 11 4.00 -7.40 19.54
CA VAL A 11 4.07 -8.87 19.71
C VAL A 11 4.82 -9.52 18.56
N LEU A 12 4.57 -9.08 17.31
CA LEU A 12 5.26 -9.61 16.13
C LEU A 12 6.76 -9.26 16.14
N GLU A 13 7.10 -8.08 16.64
CA GLU A 13 8.48 -7.63 16.81
C GLU A 13 9.21 -8.47 17.86
N ILE A 14 8.56 -8.77 18.98
CA ILE A 14 9.11 -9.62 20.05
C ILE A 14 9.44 -11.00 19.49
N ILE A 15 8.51 -11.62 18.75
CA ILE A 15 8.74 -12.93 18.12
C ILE A 15 9.87 -12.85 17.08
N ASN A 16 9.92 -11.79 16.28
CA ASN A 16 10.95 -11.60 15.26
C ASN A 16 12.35 -11.44 15.85
N LYS A 17 12.48 -10.71 16.96
CA LYS A 17 13.75 -10.52 17.68
C LYS A 17 14.34 -11.81 18.23
N ALA A 18 13.53 -12.82 18.52
CA ALA A 18 13.99 -14.12 18.97
C ALA A 18 14.69 -14.93 17.86
N GLY A 19 14.68 -14.45 16.61
CA GLY A 19 15.43 -15.02 15.50
C GLY A 19 14.58 -15.79 14.48
N PRO A 20 15.18 -16.18 13.35
CA PRO A 20 14.50 -16.90 12.30
C PRO A 20 13.95 -18.25 12.78
N GLY A 21 12.64 -18.48 12.58
CA GLY A 21 11.98 -19.72 12.99
C GLY A 21 11.70 -19.87 14.48
N ALA A 22 12.08 -18.90 15.30
CA ALA A 22 11.82 -18.92 16.73
C ALA A 22 10.33 -18.96 17.04
N GLN A 23 9.97 -19.68 18.10
CA GLN A 23 8.63 -19.74 18.65
C GLN A 23 8.69 -19.46 20.15
N LEU A 24 7.84 -18.53 20.59
CA LEU A 24 7.79 -18.09 21.99
C LEU A 24 6.48 -18.54 22.65
N SER A 25 6.53 -18.88 23.93
CA SER A 25 5.31 -19.08 24.72
C SER A 25 4.65 -17.73 25.03
N PRO A 26 3.32 -17.71 25.31
CA PRO A 26 2.62 -16.49 25.72
C PRO A 26 3.26 -15.83 26.93
N HIS A 27 3.76 -16.64 27.88
CA HIS A 27 4.49 -16.16 29.05
C HIS A 27 5.80 -15.44 28.68
N ALA A 28 6.59 -16.00 27.75
CA ALA A 28 7.84 -15.39 27.29
C ALA A 28 7.61 -14.08 26.51
N ILE A 29 6.46 -13.94 25.82
CA ILE A 29 6.03 -12.71 25.17
C ILE A 29 5.58 -11.70 26.22
N ALA A 30 4.71 -12.11 27.16
CA ALA A 30 4.21 -11.26 28.24
C ALA A 30 5.34 -10.65 29.08
N ALA A 31 6.40 -11.41 29.35
CA ALA A 31 7.55 -10.94 30.11
C ALA A 31 8.30 -9.76 29.44
N GLN A 32 8.08 -9.51 28.14
CA GLN A 32 8.68 -8.41 27.37
C GLN A 32 7.74 -7.22 27.18
N LEU A 33 6.49 -7.32 27.63
CA LEU A 33 5.51 -6.24 27.54
C LEU A 33 5.56 -5.32 28.75
N PRO A 34 5.21 -4.03 28.61
CA PRO A 34 5.19 -3.06 29.71
C PRO A 34 3.94 -3.27 30.59
N ILE A 35 3.79 -4.45 31.19
CA ILE A 35 2.64 -4.82 31.99
C ILE A 35 2.68 -4.07 33.32
N ARG A 36 1.57 -3.36 33.63
CA ARG A 36 1.42 -2.55 34.85
C ARG A 36 0.61 -3.22 35.94
N ASN A 37 -0.01 -4.37 35.66
CA ASN A 37 -0.92 -5.03 36.58
C ASN A 37 -0.33 -6.36 37.07
N ASN A 38 -0.18 -6.51 38.38
CA ASN A 38 0.29 -7.74 39.01
C ASN A 38 -0.89 -8.63 39.53
N ASN A 39 -2.12 -8.34 39.11
CA ASN A 39 -3.28 -9.13 39.53
C ASN A 39 -3.25 -10.51 38.88
N ARG A 40 -3.08 -11.56 39.67
CA ARG A 40 -3.03 -12.97 39.23
C ARG A 40 -4.34 -13.47 38.60
N ASP A 41 -5.47 -12.86 38.92
CA ASP A 41 -6.78 -13.25 38.38
C ASP A 41 -6.96 -12.87 36.90
N HIS A 42 -6.09 -12.01 36.35
CA HIS A 42 -6.08 -11.59 34.96
C HIS A 42 -4.67 -11.73 34.39
N ALA A 43 -4.15 -12.94 34.42
CA ALA A 43 -2.79 -13.23 33.93
C ALA A 43 -2.66 -12.84 32.45
N PRO A 44 -1.76 -11.88 32.09
CA PRO A 44 -1.63 -11.37 30.74
C PRO A 44 -1.31 -12.43 29.70
N ASP A 45 -0.59 -13.48 30.09
CA ASP A 45 -0.22 -14.60 29.25
C ASP A 45 -1.44 -15.44 28.84
N ILE A 46 -2.47 -15.59 29.68
CA ILE A 46 -3.73 -16.27 29.33
C ILE A 46 -4.47 -15.50 28.25
N LEU A 47 -4.57 -14.18 28.36
CA LEU A 47 -5.20 -13.33 27.35
C LEU A 47 -4.39 -13.34 26.03
N LEU A 48 -3.06 -13.24 26.15
CA LEU A 48 -2.17 -13.35 24.99
C LEU A 48 -2.31 -14.70 24.30
N ASP A 49 -2.36 -15.83 25.00
CA ASP A 49 -2.56 -17.14 24.37
C ASP A 49 -3.82 -17.16 23.50
N ARG A 50 -4.94 -16.63 24.01
CA ARG A 50 -6.20 -16.53 23.25
C ARG A 50 -6.08 -15.64 22.00
N MET A 51 -5.36 -14.52 22.11
CA MET A 51 -5.10 -13.61 20.99
C MET A 51 -4.22 -14.27 19.93
N LEU A 52 -3.12 -14.90 20.35
CA LEU A 52 -2.15 -15.56 19.48
C LEU A 52 -2.78 -16.79 18.81
N TYR A 53 -3.62 -17.54 19.53
CA TYR A 53 -4.38 -18.67 18.98
C TYR A 53 -5.27 -18.23 17.81
N LEU A 54 -5.98 -17.10 17.97
CA LEU A 54 -6.77 -16.53 16.88
C LEU A 54 -5.89 -16.16 15.68
N LEU A 55 -4.74 -15.53 15.89
CA LEU A 55 -3.84 -15.15 14.79
C LEU A 55 -3.24 -16.39 14.11
N ALA A 56 -2.98 -17.46 14.85
CA ALA A 56 -2.51 -18.73 14.30
C ALA A 56 -3.59 -19.40 13.43
N SER A 57 -4.85 -19.39 13.86
CA SER A 57 -5.97 -19.92 13.06
C SER A 57 -6.20 -19.16 11.74
N HIS A 58 -5.67 -17.92 11.62
CA HIS A 58 -5.69 -17.10 10.42
C HIS A 58 -4.35 -17.09 9.65
N ASN A 59 -3.43 -18.01 9.95
CA ASN A 59 -2.11 -18.12 9.31
C ASN A 59 -1.22 -16.86 9.42
N ILE A 60 -1.46 -15.99 10.39
CA ILE A 60 -0.54 -14.89 10.72
C ILE A 60 0.64 -15.41 11.55
N LEU A 61 0.34 -16.33 12.45
CA LEU A 61 1.32 -17.06 13.24
C LEU A 61 1.25 -18.55 12.94
N ASN A 62 2.34 -19.27 13.16
CA ASN A 62 2.33 -20.70 13.35
C ASN A 62 2.26 -21.02 14.85
N CYS A 63 1.83 -22.23 15.19
CA CYS A 63 1.74 -22.70 16.56
C CYS A 63 2.26 -24.13 16.66
N SER A 64 3.14 -24.39 17.64
CA SER A 64 3.48 -25.73 18.09
C SER A 64 2.96 -25.96 19.51
N VAL A 65 2.81 -27.23 19.88
CA VAL A 65 2.30 -27.66 21.17
C VAL A 65 3.34 -28.57 21.83
N GLU A 66 3.72 -28.25 23.06
CA GLU A 66 4.56 -29.07 23.93
C GLU A 66 3.72 -29.65 25.06
N SER A 67 3.86 -30.98 25.31
CA SER A 67 3.26 -31.61 26.49
C SER A 67 4.14 -31.34 27.71
N LEU A 68 3.54 -30.92 28.81
CA LEU A 68 4.20 -30.69 30.08
C LEU A 68 4.19 -31.96 30.94
N GLU A 69 5.08 -32.07 31.88
CA GLU A 69 5.20 -33.22 32.80
C GLU A 69 3.93 -33.41 33.67
N ASP A 70 3.21 -32.34 33.95
CA ASP A 70 1.95 -32.34 34.71
C ASP A 70 0.73 -32.74 33.88
N GLY A 71 0.92 -33.13 32.60
CA GLY A 71 -0.15 -33.46 31.65
C GLY A 71 -0.79 -32.23 31.00
N GLY A 72 -0.35 -31.03 31.32
CA GLY A 72 -0.75 -29.78 30.65
C GLY A 72 -0.14 -29.66 29.25
N VAL A 73 -0.56 -28.64 28.53
CA VAL A 73 -0.01 -28.30 27.20
C VAL A 73 0.46 -26.85 27.18
N GLN A 74 1.64 -26.64 26.61
CA GLN A 74 2.16 -25.30 26.37
C GLN A 74 2.18 -25.04 24.86
N ARG A 75 1.60 -23.92 24.42
CA ARG A 75 1.68 -23.46 23.04
C ARG A 75 2.87 -22.52 22.86
N ARG A 76 3.49 -22.60 21.69
CA ARG A 76 4.52 -21.67 21.24
C ARG A 76 4.15 -21.12 19.88
N TYR A 77 4.35 -19.83 19.71
CA TYR A 77 3.93 -19.10 18.51
C TYR A 77 5.12 -18.49 17.79
N GLY A 78 5.16 -18.66 16.48
CA GLY A 78 6.18 -18.11 15.59
C GLY A 78 5.58 -17.38 14.40
N LEU A 79 6.38 -16.59 13.70
CA LEU A 79 5.94 -15.83 12.54
C LEU A 79 5.82 -16.72 11.29
N THR A 80 4.68 -16.63 10.62
CA THR A 80 4.54 -17.12 9.23
C THR A 80 5.15 -16.10 8.25
N SER A 81 5.18 -16.44 6.95
CA SER A 81 5.54 -15.48 5.89
C SER A 81 4.59 -14.27 5.86
N ALA A 82 3.29 -14.49 6.10
CA ALA A 82 2.30 -13.42 6.19
C ALA A 82 2.55 -12.53 7.42
N GLY A 83 2.78 -13.12 8.59
CA GLY A 83 3.09 -12.38 9.81
C GLY A 83 4.34 -11.51 9.68
N ARG A 84 5.38 -11.98 8.95
CA ARG A 84 6.60 -11.20 8.69
C ARG A 84 6.37 -9.93 7.87
N CYS A 85 5.31 -9.86 7.07
CA CYS A 85 4.97 -8.63 6.33
C CYS A 85 4.55 -7.49 7.26
N PHE A 86 4.20 -7.78 8.51
CA PHE A 86 3.79 -6.78 9.52
C PHE A 86 4.90 -6.42 10.51
N VAL A 87 6.05 -7.06 10.41
CA VAL A 87 7.23 -6.69 11.20
C VAL A 87 7.87 -5.45 10.59
N ARG A 88 8.24 -4.48 11.44
CA ARG A 88 8.93 -3.26 11.01
C ARG A 88 10.28 -3.59 10.39
N SER A 89 10.56 -3.00 9.25
CA SER A 89 11.84 -3.12 8.57
C SER A 89 12.03 -1.93 7.63
N GLU A 90 13.02 -1.12 7.90
CA GLU A 90 13.40 -0.02 7.00
C GLU A 90 13.77 -0.54 5.61
N GLU A 91 14.45 -1.66 5.56
CA GLU A 91 14.87 -2.26 4.29
C GLU A 91 13.69 -2.87 3.53
N ARG A 92 12.80 -3.62 4.18
CA ARG A 92 11.73 -4.39 3.50
C ARG A 92 10.40 -3.67 3.42
N GLY A 93 10.20 -2.63 4.23
CA GLY A 93 8.90 -2.04 4.48
C GLY A 93 8.03 -2.91 5.41
N SER A 94 6.85 -2.41 5.80
CA SER A 94 5.92 -3.10 6.67
C SER A 94 4.47 -2.79 6.33
N MET A 95 3.59 -3.79 6.45
CA MET A 95 2.14 -3.62 6.37
C MET A 95 1.52 -3.07 7.65
N ALA A 96 2.24 -3.08 8.77
CA ALA A 96 1.69 -2.67 10.06
C ALA A 96 1.17 -1.22 10.06
N PRO A 97 1.90 -0.20 9.56
CA PRO A 97 1.40 1.17 9.50
C PRO A 97 0.14 1.31 8.65
N PHE A 98 0.08 0.62 7.50
CA PHE A 98 -1.11 0.65 6.64
C PHE A 98 -2.33 0.00 7.33
N PHE A 99 -2.12 -1.12 8.01
CA PHE A 99 -3.17 -1.79 8.78
C PHE A 99 -3.69 -0.90 9.93
N LEU A 100 -2.79 -0.27 10.69
CA LEU A 100 -3.15 0.67 11.75
C LEU A 100 -3.92 1.88 11.20
N LEU A 101 -3.46 2.44 10.08
CA LEU A 101 -4.15 3.54 9.40
C LEU A 101 -5.61 3.18 9.05
N THR A 102 -5.88 1.96 8.53
CA THR A 102 -7.24 1.52 8.21
C THR A 102 -8.16 1.40 9.44
N ARG A 103 -7.58 1.42 10.63
CA ARG A 103 -8.27 1.40 11.93
C ARG A 103 -8.25 2.75 12.65
N HIS A 104 -7.59 3.75 12.08
CA HIS A 104 -7.61 5.10 12.62
C HIS A 104 -9.06 5.62 12.68
N GLN A 105 -9.41 6.39 13.71
CA GLN A 105 -10.78 6.87 13.93
C GLN A 105 -11.31 7.59 12.70
N THR A 106 -10.52 8.49 12.11
CA THR A 106 -10.84 9.22 10.87
C THR A 106 -11.28 8.28 9.72
N ILE A 107 -10.60 7.13 9.56
CA ILE A 107 -10.97 6.14 8.54
C ILE A 107 -12.19 5.31 8.98
N MET A 108 -12.34 5.05 10.28
CA MET A 108 -13.48 4.30 10.78
C MET A 108 -14.78 5.09 10.68
N ASP A 109 -14.75 6.40 10.90
CA ASP A 109 -15.94 7.26 10.89
C ASP A 109 -16.64 7.25 9.53
N MET A 110 -15.90 7.25 8.40
CA MET A 110 -16.52 7.21 7.08
C MET A 110 -17.40 5.96 6.85
N ARG A 111 -17.12 4.85 7.54
CA ARG A 111 -17.84 3.58 7.34
C ARG A 111 -19.31 3.66 7.73
N PHE A 112 -19.66 4.55 8.67
CA PHE A 112 -21.03 4.76 9.10
C PHE A 112 -21.86 5.55 8.08
N HIS A 113 -21.21 6.21 7.11
CA HIS A 113 -21.86 7.04 6.09
C HIS A 113 -22.05 6.35 4.74
N LEU A 114 -21.66 5.07 4.60
CA LEU A 114 -21.80 4.36 3.32
C LEU A 114 -23.27 4.19 2.91
N LYS A 115 -24.15 3.83 3.84
CA LYS A 115 -25.60 3.73 3.59
C LYS A 115 -26.17 5.06 3.12
N ASP A 116 -25.82 6.14 3.79
CA ASP A 116 -26.34 7.48 3.50
C ASP A 116 -25.81 7.98 2.14
N ALA A 117 -24.57 7.64 1.80
CA ALA A 117 -24.00 7.94 0.48
C ALA A 117 -24.75 7.22 -0.65
N VAL A 118 -25.25 6.00 -0.42
CA VAL A 118 -26.09 5.28 -1.41
C VAL A 118 -27.46 5.91 -1.57
N ILE A 119 -28.10 6.36 -0.48
CA ILE A 119 -29.47 6.88 -0.48
C ILE A 119 -29.51 8.35 -0.95
N GLU A 120 -28.57 9.16 -0.49
CA GLU A 120 -28.59 10.62 -0.63
C GLU A 120 -27.49 11.15 -1.56
N GLY A 121 -26.60 10.27 -2.04
CA GLY A 121 -25.42 10.64 -2.83
C GLY A 121 -24.27 11.16 -1.99
N GLY A 122 -23.20 11.63 -2.67
CA GLY A 122 -21.96 12.08 -2.03
C GLY A 122 -21.03 10.92 -1.68
N PHE A 123 -19.94 11.24 -0.98
CA PHE A 123 -18.89 10.26 -0.65
C PHE A 123 -18.76 10.08 0.86
N PRO A 124 -18.59 8.84 1.33
CA PRO A 124 -18.58 8.55 2.77
C PRO A 124 -17.58 9.39 3.58
N PHE A 125 -16.35 9.58 3.08
CA PHE A 125 -15.35 10.38 3.76
C PHE A 125 -15.75 11.86 3.86
N GLU A 126 -16.24 12.45 2.76
CA GLU A 126 -16.67 13.84 2.74
C GLU A 126 -17.92 14.05 3.60
N ARG A 127 -18.80 13.07 3.66
CA ARG A 127 -19.97 13.11 4.57
C ARG A 127 -19.55 13.09 6.03
N ALA A 128 -18.52 12.29 6.39
CA ALA A 128 -18.02 12.21 7.76
C ALA A 128 -17.25 13.48 8.20
N HIS A 129 -16.49 14.08 7.29
CA HIS A 129 -15.50 15.11 7.66
C HIS A 129 -15.71 16.46 6.99
N GLY A 130 -16.68 16.60 6.06
CA GLY A 130 -17.00 17.84 5.35
C GLY A 130 -15.95 18.26 4.30
N MET A 131 -14.96 17.40 4.00
CA MET A 131 -13.90 17.68 3.04
C MET A 131 -13.27 16.39 2.51
N SER A 132 -12.51 16.51 1.40
CA SER A 132 -11.74 15.35 0.86
C SER A 132 -10.61 14.94 1.81
N ILE A 133 -10.15 13.67 1.67
CA ILE A 133 -9.05 13.15 2.49
C ILE A 133 -7.75 13.94 2.31
N TYR A 134 -7.49 14.47 1.11
CA TYR A 134 -6.30 15.29 0.85
C TYR A 134 -6.32 16.58 1.66
N LYS A 135 -7.44 17.30 1.67
CA LYS A 135 -7.62 18.49 2.51
C LYS A 135 -7.60 18.15 4.00
N TYR A 136 -8.10 16.98 4.37
CA TYR A 136 -8.06 16.52 5.76
C TYR A 136 -6.62 16.25 6.22
N ASN A 137 -5.77 15.65 5.38
CA ASN A 137 -4.34 15.45 5.67
C ASN A 137 -3.61 16.76 5.94
N GLU A 138 -3.96 17.85 5.23
CA GLU A 138 -3.39 19.19 5.46
C GLU A 138 -3.91 19.81 6.77
N LYS A 139 -5.19 19.58 7.09
CA LYS A 139 -5.84 20.10 8.29
C LYS A 139 -5.39 19.39 9.57
N ASP A 140 -5.14 18.08 9.50
CA ASP A 140 -4.68 17.25 10.61
C ASP A 140 -3.29 16.65 10.27
N PRO A 141 -2.20 17.37 10.65
CA PRO A 141 -0.84 16.93 10.34
C PRO A 141 -0.47 15.56 10.92
N ILE A 142 -1.02 15.21 12.10
CA ILE A 142 -0.74 13.91 12.74
C ILE A 142 -1.30 12.79 11.89
N PHE A 143 -2.54 12.91 11.43
CA PHE A 143 -3.15 11.95 10.52
C PHE A 143 -2.44 11.94 9.16
N GLY A 144 -2.09 13.13 8.63
CA GLY A 144 -1.35 13.26 7.36
C GLY A 144 0.01 12.57 7.39
N GLU A 145 0.78 12.73 8.45
CA GLU A 145 2.07 12.03 8.65
C GLU A 145 1.88 10.51 8.74
N ALA A 146 0.89 10.05 9.53
CA ALA A 146 0.57 8.62 9.63
C ALA A 146 0.14 8.03 8.28
N PHE A 147 -0.65 8.78 7.50
CA PHE A 147 -1.07 8.39 6.15
C PHE A 147 0.14 8.26 5.21
N ASN A 148 0.98 9.28 5.14
CA ASN A 148 2.16 9.31 4.26
C ASN A 148 3.16 8.21 4.65
N PHE A 149 3.39 7.99 5.93
CA PHE A 149 4.25 6.92 6.42
C PHE A 149 3.70 5.54 6.05
N ALA A 150 2.41 5.30 6.26
CA ALA A 150 1.77 4.05 5.91
C ALA A 150 1.87 3.74 4.40
N MET A 151 1.61 4.73 3.55
CA MET A 151 1.71 4.60 2.09
C MET A 151 3.16 4.35 1.64
N SER A 152 4.14 5.01 2.26
CA SER A 152 5.56 4.79 2.00
C SER A 152 5.98 3.35 2.34
N GLN A 153 5.67 2.87 3.54
CA GLN A 153 6.02 1.52 3.98
C GLN A 153 5.38 0.43 3.12
N TYR A 154 4.11 0.63 2.75
CA TYR A 154 3.40 -0.23 1.82
C TYR A 154 4.04 -0.24 0.43
N SER A 155 4.40 0.94 -0.09
CA SER A 155 5.06 1.07 -1.39
C SER A 155 6.40 0.34 -1.44
N ILE A 156 7.21 0.41 -0.37
CA ILE A 156 8.48 -0.32 -0.28
C ILE A 156 8.26 -1.83 -0.48
N LEU A 157 7.27 -2.41 0.22
CA LEU A 157 6.95 -3.84 0.10
C LEU A 157 6.59 -4.23 -1.33
N VAL A 158 5.67 -3.49 -1.95
CA VAL A 158 5.14 -3.81 -3.29
C VAL A 158 6.21 -3.60 -4.36
N VAL A 159 6.87 -2.44 -4.37
CA VAL A 159 7.87 -2.08 -5.39
C VAL A 159 9.06 -3.03 -5.36
N LYS A 160 9.54 -3.43 -4.19
CA LYS A 160 10.63 -4.43 -4.10
C LYS A 160 10.25 -5.79 -4.70
N GLN A 161 9.00 -6.21 -4.58
CA GLN A 161 8.55 -7.44 -5.25
C GLN A 161 8.39 -7.24 -6.77
N ILE A 162 7.91 -6.07 -7.20
CA ILE A 162 7.86 -5.71 -8.63
C ILE A 162 9.26 -5.73 -9.22
N LEU A 163 10.24 -5.11 -8.59
CA LEU A 163 11.63 -5.07 -9.04
C LEU A 163 12.30 -6.45 -9.16
N LYS A 164 11.78 -7.49 -8.52
CA LYS A 164 12.26 -8.88 -8.69
C LYS A 164 11.75 -9.55 -9.97
N LYS A 165 10.57 -9.13 -10.47
CA LYS A 165 9.89 -9.79 -11.60
C LYS A 165 9.86 -8.94 -12.86
N TYR A 166 9.77 -7.64 -12.71
CA TYR A 166 9.62 -6.72 -13.83
C TYR A 166 10.97 -6.11 -14.19
N THR A 167 11.34 -6.27 -15.46
CA THR A 167 12.61 -5.81 -16.02
C THR A 167 12.45 -4.61 -16.98
N GLY A 168 11.24 -4.13 -17.19
CA GLY A 168 10.93 -3.07 -18.16
C GLY A 168 11.52 -1.68 -17.83
N PHE A 169 12.32 -1.57 -16.75
CA PHE A 169 13.14 -0.38 -16.47
C PHE A 169 14.52 -0.44 -17.12
N GLU A 170 14.95 -1.60 -17.63
CA GLU A 170 16.26 -1.78 -18.26
C GLU A 170 16.38 -0.94 -19.54
N GLY A 171 17.53 -0.31 -19.74
CA GLY A 171 17.84 0.48 -20.94
C GLY A 171 17.22 1.88 -20.99
N LEU A 172 16.48 2.30 -19.95
CA LEU A 172 15.97 3.67 -19.86
C LEU A 172 17.09 4.64 -19.48
N SER A 173 17.07 5.84 -20.04
CA SER A 173 17.98 6.95 -19.70
C SER A 173 17.31 7.96 -18.76
N THR A 174 16.03 8.28 -19.01
CA THR A 174 15.24 9.19 -18.19
C THR A 174 13.89 8.56 -17.81
N PHE A 175 13.58 8.58 -16.54
CA PHE A 175 12.37 7.96 -15.99
C PHE A 175 11.61 8.94 -15.11
N VAL A 176 10.32 9.13 -15.39
CA VAL A 176 9.45 10.09 -14.68
C VAL A 176 8.46 9.34 -13.82
N ASP A 177 8.39 9.65 -12.52
CA ASP A 177 7.38 9.15 -11.60
C ASP A 177 6.33 10.27 -11.35
N VAL A 178 5.14 10.12 -11.93
CA VAL A 178 4.07 11.12 -11.86
C VAL A 178 3.17 10.83 -10.65
N GLY A 179 3.03 11.83 -9.78
CA GLY A 179 2.40 11.65 -8.48
C GLY A 179 3.28 10.82 -7.55
N GLY A 180 4.61 10.96 -7.68
CA GLY A 180 5.58 10.14 -6.96
C GLY A 180 5.73 10.49 -5.46
N GLY A 181 4.96 11.47 -4.96
CA GLY A 181 5.04 11.92 -3.57
C GLY A 181 6.44 12.46 -3.25
N ILE A 182 7.01 11.99 -2.15
CA ILE A 182 8.37 12.38 -1.74
C ILE A 182 9.49 11.58 -2.45
N GLY A 183 9.16 10.79 -3.49
CA GLY A 183 10.13 10.08 -4.34
C GLY A 183 10.54 8.69 -3.88
N GLY A 184 9.86 8.10 -2.88
CA GLY A 184 10.26 6.81 -2.30
C GLY A 184 10.21 5.64 -3.30
N THR A 185 9.21 5.58 -4.17
CA THR A 185 9.10 4.57 -5.24
C THR A 185 10.24 4.71 -6.24
N LEU A 186 10.44 5.94 -6.73
CA LEU A 186 11.48 6.24 -7.71
C LEU A 186 12.87 5.95 -7.15
N ASN A 187 13.13 6.26 -5.88
CA ASN A 187 14.40 5.97 -5.23
C ASN A 187 14.73 4.46 -5.20
N LEU A 188 13.76 3.60 -4.97
CA LEU A 188 13.95 2.15 -5.05
C LEU A 188 14.29 1.68 -6.47
N ILE A 189 13.68 2.28 -7.49
CA ILE A 189 13.93 1.95 -8.89
C ILE A 189 15.34 2.41 -9.28
N ILE A 190 15.70 3.66 -9.00
CA ILE A 190 17.02 4.24 -9.32
C ILE A 190 18.14 3.53 -8.55
N SER A 191 17.90 3.11 -7.30
CA SER A 191 18.89 2.32 -6.54
C SER A 191 19.22 0.99 -7.22
N LYS A 192 18.26 0.37 -7.93
CA LYS A 192 18.52 -0.84 -8.73
C LYS A 192 19.09 -0.54 -10.11
N TYR A 193 18.74 0.59 -10.71
CA TYR A 193 19.13 1.01 -12.05
C TYR A 193 19.80 2.38 -12.01
N PRO A 194 21.04 2.50 -11.48
CA PRO A 194 21.68 3.79 -11.17
C PRO A 194 22.10 4.60 -12.41
N SER A 195 22.02 4.03 -13.61
CA SER A 195 22.24 4.75 -14.87
C SER A 195 21.04 5.59 -15.30
N ILE A 196 19.87 5.42 -14.69
CA ILE A 196 18.66 6.15 -15.05
C ILE A 196 18.65 7.49 -14.30
N LYS A 197 18.42 8.60 -15.00
CA LYS A 197 18.06 9.87 -14.40
C LYS A 197 16.58 9.83 -14.00
N GLY A 198 16.29 9.92 -12.71
CA GLY A 198 14.93 9.95 -12.17
C GLY A 198 14.36 11.37 -12.13
N ILE A 199 13.11 11.55 -12.50
CA ILE A 199 12.33 12.79 -12.29
C ILE A 199 11.12 12.44 -11.42
N ASN A 200 11.10 12.94 -10.20
CA ASN A 200 9.97 12.82 -9.31
C ASN A 200 9.05 14.04 -9.52
N PHE A 201 7.87 13.82 -10.07
CA PHE A 201 6.94 14.88 -10.44
C PHE A 201 5.67 14.81 -9.57
N ASP A 202 5.43 15.87 -8.82
CA ASP A 202 4.25 16.01 -7.97
C ASP A 202 3.89 17.49 -7.80
N VAL A 203 2.80 17.80 -7.11
CA VAL A 203 2.46 19.19 -6.79
C VAL A 203 3.52 19.82 -5.87
N PRO A 204 3.81 21.12 -6.00
CA PRO A 204 4.87 21.78 -5.23
C PRO A 204 4.74 21.61 -3.71
N GLU A 205 3.52 21.58 -3.20
CA GLU A 205 3.20 21.45 -1.78
C GLU A 205 3.67 20.10 -1.21
N VAL A 206 3.56 19.03 -2.00
CA VAL A 206 4.04 17.68 -1.63
C VAL A 206 5.57 17.64 -1.65
N LEU A 207 6.18 18.24 -2.67
CA LEU A 207 7.62 18.23 -2.87
C LEU A 207 8.39 19.10 -1.85
N HIS A 208 7.72 20.05 -1.22
CA HIS A 208 8.34 20.90 -0.19
C HIS A 208 9.01 20.08 0.93
N ASN A 209 8.45 18.93 1.27
CA ASN A 209 8.95 18.02 2.29
C ASN A 209 9.74 16.84 1.72
N ALA A 210 9.99 16.80 0.42
CA ALA A 210 10.73 15.71 -0.20
C ALA A 210 12.23 15.79 0.13
N PRO A 211 12.85 14.71 0.62
CA PRO A 211 14.30 14.71 0.89
C PRO A 211 15.09 14.73 -0.43
N PRO A 212 16.30 15.29 -0.44
CA PRO A 212 17.20 15.16 -1.58
C PRO A 212 17.56 13.68 -1.80
N LEU A 213 17.42 13.19 -3.03
CA LEU A 213 17.66 11.80 -3.40
C LEU A 213 18.68 11.73 -4.54
N ASN A 214 19.67 10.84 -4.41
CA ASN A 214 20.72 10.70 -5.42
C ASN A 214 20.15 10.21 -6.77
N GLY A 215 20.48 10.90 -7.85
CA GLY A 215 20.02 10.58 -9.21
C GLY A 215 18.57 10.94 -9.49
N ILE A 216 17.90 11.67 -8.59
CA ILE A 216 16.51 12.09 -8.70
C ILE A 216 16.41 13.61 -8.62
N GLU A 217 15.71 14.18 -9.59
CA GLU A 217 15.30 15.58 -9.62
C GLU A 217 13.83 15.69 -9.21
N HIS A 218 13.51 16.55 -8.24
CA HIS A 218 12.14 16.86 -7.87
C HIS A 218 11.62 18.01 -8.72
N VAL A 219 10.54 17.78 -9.47
CA VAL A 219 9.93 18.76 -10.38
C VAL A 219 8.48 18.99 -9.94
N GLY A 220 8.18 20.22 -9.51
CA GLY A 220 6.82 20.64 -9.14
C GLY A 220 5.97 20.97 -10.36
N GLY A 221 4.72 20.49 -10.37
CA GLY A 221 3.78 20.80 -11.43
C GLY A 221 2.41 20.15 -11.27
N ASP A 222 1.60 20.29 -12.30
CA ASP A 222 0.23 19.78 -12.37
C ASP A 222 0.11 18.79 -13.53
N MET A 223 -0.06 17.50 -13.22
CA MET A 223 -0.20 16.43 -14.21
C MET A 223 -1.38 16.60 -15.16
N PHE A 224 -2.37 17.40 -14.78
CA PHE A 224 -3.50 17.76 -15.63
C PHE A 224 -3.16 18.85 -16.67
N LYS A 225 -2.02 19.54 -16.51
CA LYS A 225 -1.53 20.54 -17.47
C LYS A 225 -0.44 19.95 -18.34
N GLU A 226 0.61 19.43 -17.74
CA GLU A 226 1.76 18.86 -18.44
C GLU A 226 2.47 17.82 -17.57
N VAL A 227 3.34 17.02 -18.21
CA VAL A 227 4.20 16.02 -17.57
C VAL A 227 5.62 16.20 -18.13
N PRO A 228 6.67 16.09 -17.30
CA PRO A 228 8.06 16.14 -17.76
C PRO A 228 8.36 15.06 -18.80
N LYS A 229 9.28 15.35 -19.73
CA LYS A 229 9.72 14.41 -20.77
C LYS A 229 10.58 13.30 -20.17
N GLY A 230 10.40 12.07 -20.65
CA GLY A 230 11.19 10.91 -20.28
C GLY A 230 11.00 9.76 -21.25
N ASP A 231 11.90 8.76 -21.21
CA ASP A 231 11.79 7.55 -22.04
C ASP A 231 10.64 6.65 -21.54
N ALA A 232 10.38 6.68 -20.25
CA ALA A 232 9.20 6.05 -19.67
C ALA A 232 8.62 6.89 -18.52
N ILE A 233 7.32 6.77 -18.31
CA ILE A 233 6.55 7.49 -17.29
C ILE A 233 5.83 6.47 -16.42
N LEU A 234 5.97 6.58 -15.10
CA LEU A 234 5.29 5.75 -14.12
C LEU A 234 4.01 6.45 -13.62
N LEU A 235 2.92 5.69 -13.57
CA LEU A 235 1.68 6.03 -12.89
C LEU A 235 1.36 4.89 -11.91
N LYS A 236 1.84 5.03 -10.65
CA LYS A 236 1.61 4.01 -9.62
C LYS A 236 0.56 4.50 -8.64
N LEU A 237 -0.60 3.84 -8.61
CA LEU A 237 -1.74 4.22 -7.76
C LEU A 237 -2.18 5.68 -8.02
N ILE A 238 -2.21 6.06 -9.29
CA ILE A 238 -2.61 7.40 -9.73
C ILE A 238 -3.97 7.37 -10.40
N LEU A 239 -4.14 6.55 -11.44
CA LEU A 239 -5.37 6.57 -12.25
C LEU A 239 -6.60 6.17 -11.44
N HIS A 240 -6.44 5.34 -10.42
CA HIS A 240 -7.53 4.93 -9.56
C HIS A 240 -8.10 6.07 -8.68
N ASN A 241 -7.42 7.20 -8.58
CA ASN A 241 -7.90 8.36 -7.81
C ASN A 241 -8.88 9.25 -8.59
N TRP A 242 -9.01 9.03 -9.91
CA TRP A 242 -9.63 9.96 -10.84
C TRP A 242 -10.70 9.30 -11.70
N ASN A 243 -11.68 10.11 -12.15
CA ASN A 243 -12.66 9.66 -13.15
C ASN A 243 -12.00 9.48 -14.54
N ASP A 244 -12.75 8.90 -15.49
CA ASP A 244 -12.20 8.54 -16.81
C ASP A 244 -11.79 9.77 -17.64
N GLU A 245 -12.51 10.89 -17.54
CA GLU A 245 -12.14 12.15 -18.21
C GLU A 245 -10.79 12.68 -17.72
N GLN A 246 -10.60 12.68 -16.41
CA GLN A 246 -9.35 13.08 -15.76
C GLN A 246 -8.21 12.13 -16.10
N CYS A 247 -8.46 10.82 -16.09
CA CYS A 247 -7.48 9.81 -16.50
C CYS A 247 -7.03 10.01 -17.95
N LEU A 248 -7.97 10.27 -18.87
CA LEU A 248 -7.65 10.56 -20.27
C LEU A 248 -6.77 11.81 -20.41
N LYS A 249 -7.02 12.84 -19.59
CA LYS A 249 -6.19 14.06 -19.62
C LYS A 249 -4.76 13.77 -19.17
N ILE A 250 -4.60 13.01 -18.09
CA ILE A 250 -3.28 12.57 -17.60
C ILE A 250 -2.55 11.75 -18.67
N LEU A 251 -3.20 10.71 -19.21
CA LEU A 251 -2.62 9.82 -20.22
C LEU A 251 -2.23 10.56 -21.52
N LYS A 252 -3.02 11.53 -21.97
CA LYS A 252 -2.70 12.37 -23.11
C LYS A 252 -1.49 13.26 -22.85
N ASN A 253 -1.30 13.78 -21.63
CA ASN A 253 -0.13 14.53 -21.25
C ASN A 253 1.10 13.64 -21.18
N CYS A 254 0.98 12.42 -20.65
CA CYS A 254 2.04 11.41 -20.68
C CYS A 254 2.41 11.05 -22.14
N TYR A 255 1.43 10.82 -23.02
CA TYR A 255 1.66 10.54 -24.44
C TYR A 255 2.49 11.62 -25.13
N LYS A 256 2.18 12.91 -24.86
CA LYS A 256 2.92 14.06 -25.43
C LYS A 256 4.35 14.16 -24.91
N ALA A 257 4.58 13.74 -23.66
CA ALA A 257 5.88 13.81 -23.00
C ALA A 257 6.85 12.69 -23.42
N LEU A 258 6.34 11.60 -24.00
CA LEU A 258 7.11 10.44 -24.42
C LEU A 258 7.70 10.62 -25.83
N PRO A 259 8.91 10.09 -26.10
CA PRO A 259 9.41 9.86 -27.45
C PRO A 259 8.61 8.76 -28.17
N GLU A 260 8.81 8.57 -29.48
CA GLU A 260 8.08 7.55 -30.28
C GLU A 260 8.28 6.12 -29.79
N THR A 261 9.40 5.81 -29.14
CA THR A 261 9.71 4.50 -28.53
C THR A 261 9.38 4.45 -27.05
N GLY A 262 8.75 5.50 -26.53
CA GLY A 262 8.46 5.64 -25.10
C GLY A 262 7.25 4.83 -24.64
N LYS A 263 7.15 4.65 -23.33
CA LYS A 263 6.03 3.94 -22.72
C LYS A 263 5.56 4.55 -21.41
N VAL A 264 4.28 4.37 -21.11
CA VAL A 264 3.73 4.55 -19.75
C VAL A 264 3.71 3.21 -19.05
N ILE A 265 4.15 3.18 -17.80
CA ILE A 265 4.07 2.03 -16.91
C ILE A 265 3.00 2.34 -15.86
N ILE A 266 1.93 1.57 -15.82
CA ILE A 266 0.85 1.70 -14.83
C ILE A 266 0.99 0.56 -13.81
N ILE A 267 0.90 0.88 -12.53
CA ILE A 267 0.89 -0.09 -11.44
C ILE A 267 -0.34 0.16 -10.58
N ASP A 268 -1.41 -0.56 -10.89
CA ASP A 268 -2.70 -0.44 -10.20
C ASP A 268 -3.30 -1.83 -9.92
N PRO A 269 -4.20 -1.96 -8.91
CA PRO A 269 -5.12 -3.08 -8.83
C PRO A 269 -6.03 -3.09 -10.05
N VAL A 270 -6.39 -4.28 -10.51
CA VAL A 270 -7.31 -4.43 -11.65
C VAL A 270 -8.44 -5.36 -11.26
N LEU A 271 -9.67 -4.92 -11.48
CA LEU A 271 -10.86 -5.73 -11.22
C LEU A 271 -11.05 -6.76 -12.33
N PRO A 272 -11.38 -8.02 -12.04
CA PRO A 272 -11.92 -8.92 -13.05
C PRO A 272 -13.28 -8.41 -13.52
N VAL A 273 -13.64 -8.68 -14.77
CA VAL A 273 -14.94 -8.27 -15.35
C VAL A 273 -16.12 -8.84 -14.55
N ALA A 274 -15.98 -10.06 -14.07
CA ALA A 274 -16.95 -10.67 -13.16
C ALA A 274 -16.28 -11.00 -11.82
N PRO A 275 -16.98 -10.87 -10.68
CA PRO A 275 -16.38 -11.17 -9.38
C PRO A 275 -16.06 -12.67 -9.25
N GLU A 276 -14.88 -12.96 -8.70
CA GLU A 276 -14.37 -14.30 -8.46
C GLU A 276 -14.00 -14.49 -6.99
N ALA A 277 -14.08 -15.72 -6.49
CA ALA A 277 -13.68 -16.03 -5.10
C ALA A 277 -12.15 -16.23 -4.94
N THR A 278 -11.34 -15.58 -5.77
CA THR A 278 -9.88 -15.63 -5.72
C THR A 278 -9.30 -14.56 -4.78
N ASN A 279 -8.08 -14.78 -4.27
CA ASN A 279 -7.40 -13.78 -3.45
C ASN A 279 -7.08 -12.50 -4.25
N PHE A 280 -6.83 -12.63 -5.55
CA PHE A 280 -6.63 -11.50 -6.44
C PHE A 280 -7.88 -10.61 -6.50
N CYS A 281 -9.05 -11.20 -6.78
CA CYS A 281 -10.31 -10.47 -6.84
C CYS A 281 -10.67 -9.86 -5.47
N LYS A 282 -10.50 -10.63 -4.38
CA LYS A 282 -10.73 -10.10 -3.02
C LYS A 282 -9.87 -8.89 -2.70
N PHE A 283 -8.61 -8.89 -3.13
CA PHE A 283 -7.72 -7.74 -2.96
C PHE A 283 -8.18 -6.55 -3.78
N ALA A 284 -8.44 -6.74 -5.09
CA ALA A 284 -8.86 -5.67 -5.99
C ALA A 284 -10.18 -5.03 -5.54
N THR A 285 -11.17 -5.83 -5.15
CA THR A 285 -12.46 -5.34 -4.64
C THR A 285 -12.34 -4.63 -3.29
N GLN A 286 -11.43 -5.07 -2.41
CA GLN A 286 -11.13 -4.35 -1.17
C GLN A 286 -10.44 -3.01 -1.46
N SER A 287 -9.52 -2.96 -2.42
CA SER A 287 -8.91 -1.71 -2.86
C SER A 287 -9.96 -0.75 -3.40
N ASP A 288 -10.84 -1.22 -4.29
CA ASP A 288 -11.93 -0.42 -4.84
C ASP A 288 -12.85 0.12 -3.74
N ASN A 289 -13.21 -0.73 -2.77
CA ASN A 289 -14.01 -0.30 -1.60
C ASN A 289 -13.32 0.83 -0.81
N ILE A 290 -12.00 0.76 -0.63
CA ILE A 290 -11.23 1.81 0.04
C ILE A 290 -11.21 3.08 -0.80
N VAL A 291 -11.02 2.95 -2.12
CA VAL A 291 -10.89 4.08 -3.05
C VAL A 291 -12.20 4.86 -3.12
N PHE A 292 -13.33 4.23 -3.42
CA PHE A 292 -14.58 4.96 -3.56
C PHE A 292 -15.08 5.61 -2.25
N ASN A 293 -14.79 4.98 -1.10
CA ASN A 293 -15.15 5.55 0.20
C ASN A 293 -14.34 6.80 0.55
N LYS A 294 -13.05 6.86 0.13
CA LYS A 294 -12.13 7.95 0.47
C LYS A 294 -12.03 9.04 -0.57
N LEU A 295 -11.98 8.64 -1.86
CA LEU A 295 -11.52 9.48 -2.95
C LEU A 295 -12.64 9.97 -3.88
N GLY A 296 -13.87 9.62 -3.54
CA GLY A 296 -15.01 10.11 -4.29
C GLY A 296 -15.09 9.57 -5.71
N ALA A 297 -14.65 10.33 -6.71
CA ALA A 297 -14.68 9.95 -8.11
C ALA A 297 -13.71 8.82 -8.51
N GLY A 298 -12.84 8.40 -7.59
CA GLY A 298 -11.88 7.33 -7.81
C GLY A 298 -12.54 5.94 -7.85
N ARG A 299 -11.95 5.03 -8.62
CA ARG A 299 -12.35 3.62 -8.71
C ARG A 299 -11.23 2.75 -9.24
N GLU A 300 -11.22 1.49 -8.87
CA GLU A 300 -10.42 0.50 -9.59
C GLU A 300 -11.11 0.16 -10.92
N ARG A 301 -10.31 -0.22 -11.90
CA ARG A 301 -10.78 -0.49 -13.26
C ARG A 301 -10.51 -1.93 -13.67
N THR A 302 -11.29 -2.41 -14.63
CA THR A 302 -11.03 -3.68 -15.32
C THR A 302 -9.98 -3.49 -16.43
N GLU A 303 -9.37 -4.59 -16.89
CA GLU A 303 -8.43 -4.53 -18.02
C GLU A 303 -9.04 -3.91 -19.28
N PRO A 304 -10.28 -4.27 -19.73
CA PRO A 304 -10.90 -3.62 -20.87
C PRO A 304 -11.05 -2.11 -20.73
N GLU A 305 -11.31 -1.59 -19.51
CA GLU A 305 -11.42 -0.14 -19.26
C GLU A 305 -10.05 0.53 -19.35
N PHE A 306 -8.97 -0.06 -18.79
CA PHE A 306 -7.62 0.46 -19.00
C PHE A 306 -7.22 0.48 -20.48
N ARG A 307 -7.55 -0.57 -21.21
CA ARG A 307 -7.27 -0.69 -22.66
C ARG A 307 -8.03 0.39 -23.45
N ALA A 308 -9.28 0.64 -23.11
CA ALA A 308 -10.08 1.70 -23.72
C ALA A 308 -9.50 3.11 -23.46
N LEU A 309 -9.06 3.37 -22.21
CA LEU A 309 -8.39 4.63 -21.85
C LEU A 309 -7.09 4.81 -22.64
N ALA A 310 -6.25 3.76 -22.73
CA ALA A 310 -5.00 3.78 -23.46
C ALA A 310 -5.21 4.11 -24.95
N THR A 311 -6.11 3.38 -25.61
CA THR A 311 -6.44 3.61 -27.03
C THR A 311 -6.99 5.02 -27.25
N THR A 312 -7.91 5.50 -26.40
CA THR A 312 -8.48 6.84 -26.50
C THR A 312 -7.46 7.95 -26.25
N ALA A 313 -6.42 7.67 -25.46
CA ALA A 313 -5.31 8.59 -25.22
C ALA A 313 -4.29 8.63 -26.39
N GLY A 314 -4.34 7.65 -27.33
CA GLY A 314 -3.50 7.59 -28.53
C GLY A 314 -2.42 6.50 -28.51
N PHE A 315 -2.33 5.70 -27.44
CA PHE A 315 -1.35 4.60 -27.39
C PHE A 315 -1.70 3.47 -28.35
N SER A 316 -0.71 2.95 -29.04
CA SER A 316 -0.85 1.93 -30.08
C SER A 316 -0.93 0.51 -29.53
N ASP A 317 -0.32 0.26 -28.37
CA ASP A 317 -0.26 -1.06 -27.75
C ASP A 317 -0.43 -0.98 -26.22
N PHE A 318 -1.09 -2.00 -25.67
CA PHE A 318 -1.33 -2.19 -24.24
C PHE A 318 -0.94 -3.61 -23.86
N ARG A 319 -0.05 -3.77 -22.91
CA ARG A 319 0.43 -5.07 -22.43
C ARG A 319 0.32 -5.19 -20.91
N ILE A 320 -0.06 -6.36 -20.43
CA ILE A 320 0.14 -6.74 -19.03
C ILE A 320 1.50 -7.42 -18.94
N ALA A 321 2.47 -6.74 -18.33
CA ALA A 321 3.83 -7.26 -18.20
C ALA A 321 3.94 -8.32 -17.10
N CYS A 322 3.33 -8.09 -15.93
CA CYS A 322 3.30 -9.08 -14.85
C CYS A 322 2.24 -8.74 -13.80
N CYS A 323 1.97 -9.72 -12.91
CA CYS A 323 1.17 -9.54 -11.70
C CYS A 323 2.06 -9.77 -10.47
N VAL A 324 2.04 -8.84 -9.54
CA VAL A 324 2.83 -8.87 -8.30
C VAL A 324 1.99 -8.37 -7.14
N CYS A 325 1.84 -9.18 -6.08
CA CYS A 325 1.05 -8.81 -4.90
C CYS A 325 -0.37 -8.30 -5.23
N ALA A 326 -1.01 -8.90 -6.25
CA ALA A 326 -2.29 -8.52 -6.83
C ALA A 326 -2.33 -7.12 -7.50
N TYR A 327 -1.19 -6.49 -7.77
CA TYR A 327 -1.05 -5.37 -8.70
C TYR A 327 -0.71 -5.88 -10.08
N LEU A 328 -1.33 -5.31 -11.11
CA LEU A 328 -0.87 -5.50 -12.47
C LEU A 328 0.14 -4.40 -12.83
N VAL A 329 1.23 -4.81 -13.44
CA VAL A 329 2.17 -3.91 -14.13
C VAL A 329 1.77 -3.92 -15.59
N MET A 330 1.27 -2.80 -16.07
CA MET A 330 0.77 -2.62 -17.42
C MET A 330 1.66 -1.63 -18.17
N GLU A 331 1.90 -1.88 -19.44
CA GLU A 331 2.66 -0.99 -20.32
C GLU A 331 1.79 -0.47 -21.45
N LEU A 332 1.83 0.82 -21.68
CA LEU A 332 1.20 1.49 -22.82
C LEU A 332 2.32 2.03 -23.72
N HIS A 333 2.39 1.57 -24.95
CA HIS A 333 3.41 2.01 -25.92
C HIS A 333 2.82 3.01 -26.89
N LYS A 334 3.64 4.00 -27.23
CA LYS A 334 3.29 5.05 -28.17
C LYS A 334 3.20 4.56 -29.61
#